data_c165045cb5409f226b74868c2fb089c7
#
_entry.id   c165045cb5409f226b74868c2fb089c7
#
_cell.length_a   1.000
_cell.length_b   1.000
_cell.length_c   1.000
_cell.angle_alpha   90.00
_cell.angle_beta   90.00
_cell.angle_gamma   90.00
#
_symmetry.space_group_name_H-M   'P 1'
#
loop_
_entity.id
_entity.type
_entity.pdbx_description
1 polymer ?
#
loop_
_entity_poly.entity_id
_entity_poly.type
_entity_poly.pdbx_seq_one_letter_code
_entity_poly.pdbx_strand_id
1 'polypeptide(L)'
;MRSSIVFILCLAVGAAACARPSDQRTYTLQGQVLSIEIPRRQLTIKHEEIKNLMPAMTMPYGVKDEKLLSGLAPGDLINATLVIASNEAYLTTIRKVGQAPLEKPPAETTLAPRASSGFELLKPGEQVPRGAFVDQDGRKRSFDSFKGSPVVLTFVYTRCPLPTFCPLMDRHFLTIQTSLANDAALRRVHLVTVSFDPSYDTPPVLKKHARELKADLTRWTFLTGDRDEVDRFAMRFGVSIARAMNDPRDITHNLRTAIVDADGKLVKVYTGNDWTPAQVLTDLKTVD
;
A
#
# COMPACT_ATOMS: atom_id res chain seq x y z
N MET A 1 -31.86 -56.82 -51.68
CA MET A 1 -32.07 -55.51 -51.00
C MET A 1 -31.44 -55.67 -49.57
N ARG A 2 -30.22 -55.14 -49.41
CA ARG A 2 -29.49 -55.21 -48.09
C ARG A 2 -29.31 -53.75 -47.60
N SER A 3 -30.03 -53.41 -46.53
CA SER A 3 -29.97 -52.07 -45.92
C SER A 3 -28.84 -52.07 -44.92
N SER A 4 -27.80 -51.23 -45.17
CA SER A 4 -26.68 -51.01 -44.21
C SER A 4 -27.01 -49.84 -43.36
N ILE A 5 -27.14 -50.07 -42.04
CA ILE A 5 -27.30 -49.05 -41.00
C ILE A 5 -25.91 -48.62 -40.58
N VAL A 6 -25.58 -47.35 -40.85
CA VAL A 6 -24.32 -46.70 -40.38
C VAL A 6 -24.59 -46.12 -38.99
N PHE A 7 -23.91 -46.67 -37.96
CA PHE A 7 -23.90 -46.09 -36.61
C PHE A 7 -22.86 -44.96 -36.57
N ILE A 8 -23.32 -43.73 -36.41
CA ILE A 8 -22.44 -42.58 -36.15
C ILE A 8 -22.21 -42.53 -34.64
N LEU A 9 -20.98 -42.86 -34.23
CA LEU A 9 -20.52 -42.73 -32.86
C LEU A 9 -20.06 -41.28 -32.60
N CYS A 10 -20.88 -40.46 -31.94
CA CYS A 10 -20.50 -39.13 -31.52
C CYS A 10 -19.52 -39.22 -30.33
N LEU A 11 -18.24 -38.95 -30.57
CA LEU A 11 -17.23 -38.80 -29.53
C LEU A 11 -17.42 -37.42 -28.89
N ALA A 12 -17.99 -37.36 -27.67
CA ALA A 12 -18.02 -36.16 -26.84
C ALA A 12 -16.64 -35.93 -26.24
N VAL A 13 -15.87 -35.02 -26.80
CA VAL A 13 -14.62 -34.54 -26.22
C VAL A 13 -14.97 -33.60 -25.07
N GLY A 14 -14.90 -34.12 -23.83
CA GLY A 14 -15.02 -33.31 -22.63
C GLY A 14 -13.83 -32.37 -22.51
N ALA A 15 -14.04 -31.07 -22.71
CA ALA A 15 -13.06 -30.05 -22.39
C ALA A 15 -12.89 -29.99 -20.86
N ALA A 16 -11.86 -30.66 -20.35
CA ALA A 16 -11.40 -30.44 -18.98
C ALA A 16 -10.84 -29.00 -18.89
N ALA A 17 -11.66 -28.07 -18.37
CA ALA A 17 -11.19 -26.75 -18.01
C ALA A 17 -10.14 -26.91 -16.91
N CYS A 18 -8.87 -26.82 -17.26
CA CYS A 18 -7.78 -26.67 -16.28
C CYS A 18 -8.02 -25.37 -15.51
N ALA A 19 -8.64 -25.46 -14.34
CA ALA A 19 -8.64 -24.37 -13.37
C ALA A 19 -7.17 -24.08 -13.04
N ARG A 20 -6.70 -22.88 -13.40
CA ARG A 20 -5.38 -22.41 -12.97
C ARG A 20 -5.38 -22.46 -11.45
N PRO A 21 -4.35 -23.03 -10.81
CA PRO A 21 -4.25 -22.99 -9.36
C PRO A 21 -4.34 -21.52 -8.96
N SER A 22 -5.28 -21.21 -8.08
CA SER A 22 -5.36 -19.86 -7.51
C SER A 22 -4.05 -19.63 -6.76
N ASP A 23 -3.31 -18.57 -7.11
CA ASP A 23 -2.09 -18.14 -6.43
C ASP A 23 -2.44 -17.54 -5.05
N GLN A 24 -3.16 -18.36 -4.26
CA GLN A 24 -3.60 -18.03 -2.92
C GLN A 24 -2.70 -18.70 -1.90
N ARG A 25 -2.14 -17.91 -1.01
CA ARG A 25 -1.40 -18.36 0.16
C ARG A 25 -2.24 -18.11 1.41
N THR A 26 -2.23 -19.05 2.33
CA THR A 26 -2.96 -18.95 3.60
C THR A 26 -1.98 -18.95 4.77
N TYR A 27 -2.29 -18.13 5.77
CA TYR A 27 -1.49 -17.98 6.97
C TYR A 27 -2.39 -18.00 8.20
N THR A 28 -1.87 -18.54 9.31
CA THR A 28 -2.53 -18.41 10.61
C THR A 28 -2.15 -17.08 11.23
N LEU A 29 -3.15 -16.32 11.62
CA LEU A 29 -3.01 -15.08 12.36
C LEU A 29 -3.54 -15.28 13.76
N GLN A 30 -2.76 -14.91 14.77
CA GLN A 30 -3.17 -14.82 16.17
C GLN A 30 -3.00 -13.38 16.63
N GLY A 31 -3.96 -12.85 17.37
CA GLY A 31 -3.87 -11.46 17.82
C GLY A 31 -5.06 -11.00 18.63
N GLN A 32 -4.97 -9.74 19.04
CA GLN A 32 -6.03 -9.04 19.77
C GLN A 32 -6.73 -8.02 18.87
N VAL A 33 -8.05 -8.05 18.85
CA VAL A 33 -8.88 -7.04 18.17
C VAL A 33 -8.79 -5.74 18.94
N LEU A 34 -8.36 -4.67 18.28
CA LEU A 34 -8.28 -3.32 18.86
C LEU A 34 -9.47 -2.46 18.45
N SER A 35 -9.93 -2.57 17.20
CA SER A 35 -11.11 -1.85 16.70
C SER A 35 -11.81 -2.62 15.59
N ILE A 36 -13.08 -2.31 15.37
CA ILE A 36 -13.96 -2.90 14.37
C ILE A 36 -14.61 -1.79 13.57
N GLU A 37 -14.42 -1.79 12.26
CA GLU A 37 -15.04 -0.85 11.33
C GLU A 37 -16.02 -1.59 10.41
N ILE A 38 -17.26 -1.74 10.87
CA ILE A 38 -18.31 -2.50 10.17
C ILE A 38 -18.52 -2.00 8.72
N PRO A 39 -18.68 -0.67 8.46
CA PRO A 39 -18.91 -0.18 7.11
C PRO A 39 -17.79 -0.53 6.11
N ARG A 40 -16.57 -0.68 6.60
CA ARG A 40 -15.39 -1.05 5.82
C ARG A 40 -15.09 -2.54 5.83
N ARG A 41 -15.85 -3.32 6.61
CA ARG A 41 -15.60 -4.74 6.88
C ARG A 41 -14.15 -4.96 7.28
N GLN A 42 -13.68 -4.22 8.29
CA GLN A 42 -12.28 -4.18 8.67
C GLN A 42 -12.11 -4.36 10.18
N LEU A 43 -11.05 -5.08 10.56
CA LEU A 43 -10.58 -5.25 11.94
C LEU A 43 -9.18 -4.67 12.06
N THR A 44 -8.94 -3.80 13.04
CA THR A 44 -7.58 -3.48 13.46
C THR A 44 -7.14 -4.50 14.50
N ILE A 45 -6.08 -5.22 14.22
CA ILE A 45 -5.57 -6.32 15.04
C ILE A 45 -4.11 -6.07 15.41
N LYS A 46 -3.79 -6.17 16.72
CA LYS A 46 -2.43 -6.35 17.21
C LYS A 46 -2.13 -7.85 17.14
N HIS A 47 -1.42 -8.29 16.10
CA HIS A 47 -1.13 -9.69 15.87
C HIS A 47 0.30 -10.06 16.27
N GLU A 48 0.47 -11.34 16.58
CA GLU A 48 1.78 -11.97 16.77
C GLU A 48 2.49 -12.16 15.41
N GLU A 49 3.74 -12.64 15.45
CA GLU A 49 4.45 -12.98 14.22
C GLU A 49 3.62 -13.92 13.34
N ILE A 50 3.38 -13.54 12.10
CA ILE A 50 2.81 -14.43 11.07
C ILE A 50 3.99 -15.09 10.35
N LYS A 51 4.28 -16.34 10.72
CA LYS A 51 5.44 -17.09 10.22
C LYS A 51 5.56 -17.03 8.70
N ASN A 52 6.75 -16.76 8.22
CA ASN A 52 7.10 -16.62 6.80
C ASN A 52 6.35 -15.50 6.04
N LEU A 53 5.74 -14.56 6.75
CA LEU A 53 5.05 -13.43 6.13
C LEU A 53 5.48 -12.11 6.74
N MET A 54 5.22 -11.88 8.03
CA MET A 54 5.51 -10.60 8.69
C MET A 54 5.67 -10.76 10.21
N PRO A 55 6.47 -9.89 10.85
CA PRO A 55 6.62 -9.88 12.30
C PRO A 55 5.35 -9.42 13.02
N ALA A 56 5.36 -9.49 14.36
CA ALA A 56 4.27 -8.99 15.19
C ALA A 56 4.08 -7.48 15.01
N MET A 57 2.85 -7.04 14.71
CA MET A 57 2.53 -5.63 14.52
C MET A 57 1.04 -5.34 14.68
N THR A 58 0.68 -4.07 14.60
CA THR A 58 -0.73 -3.64 14.59
C THR A 58 -1.10 -3.10 13.23
N MET A 59 -2.13 -3.67 12.61
CA MET A 59 -2.59 -3.22 11.31
C MET A 59 -4.07 -3.56 11.02
N PRO A 60 -4.71 -2.86 10.07
CA PRO A 60 -6.06 -3.18 9.65
C PRO A 60 -6.10 -4.36 8.67
N TYR A 61 -7.08 -5.24 8.85
CA TYR A 61 -7.38 -6.38 7.99
C TYR A 61 -8.81 -6.33 7.49
N GLY A 62 -9.00 -6.44 6.17
CA GLY A 62 -10.31 -6.68 5.60
C GLY A 62 -10.85 -8.07 5.97
N VAL A 63 -12.16 -8.24 6.08
CA VAL A 63 -12.80 -9.54 6.26
C VAL A 63 -13.59 -9.93 5.01
N LYS A 64 -13.55 -11.22 4.65
CA LYS A 64 -14.23 -11.74 3.47
C LYS A 64 -15.75 -11.58 3.56
N ASP A 65 -16.31 -11.88 4.72
CA ASP A 65 -17.74 -11.82 5.00
C ASP A 65 -17.97 -10.98 6.26
N GLU A 66 -18.86 -10.00 6.18
CA GLU A 66 -19.25 -9.16 7.31
C GLU A 66 -19.75 -9.94 8.52
N LYS A 67 -20.36 -11.10 8.30
CA LYS A 67 -20.81 -12.00 9.37
C LYS A 67 -19.69 -12.43 10.30
N LEU A 68 -18.45 -12.43 9.83
CA LEU A 68 -17.26 -12.76 10.65
C LEU A 68 -16.98 -11.69 11.73
N LEU A 69 -17.56 -10.50 11.60
CA LEU A 69 -17.46 -9.44 12.60
C LEU A 69 -18.47 -9.60 13.74
N SER A 70 -19.52 -10.40 13.52
CA SER A 70 -20.59 -10.58 14.50
C SER A 70 -20.08 -11.23 15.78
N GLY A 71 -20.40 -10.63 16.92
CA GLY A 71 -20.01 -11.13 18.25
C GLY A 71 -18.56 -10.85 18.64
N LEU A 72 -17.80 -10.15 17.79
CA LEU A 72 -16.47 -9.64 18.15
C LEU A 72 -16.57 -8.29 18.85
N ALA A 73 -15.64 -8.05 19.76
CA ALA A 73 -15.49 -6.78 20.48
C ALA A 73 -13.99 -6.43 20.60
N PRO A 74 -13.66 -5.14 20.75
CA PRO A 74 -12.33 -4.72 21.16
C PRO A 74 -11.88 -5.45 22.44
N GLY A 75 -10.66 -5.94 22.45
CA GLY A 75 -10.10 -6.76 23.53
C GLY A 75 -10.18 -8.27 23.27
N ASP A 76 -10.96 -8.72 22.28
CA ASP A 76 -11.04 -10.16 21.96
C ASP A 76 -9.71 -10.68 21.41
N LEU A 77 -9.30 -11.82 21.95
CA LEU A 77 -8.20 -12.63 21.41
C LEU A 77 -8.76 -13.57 20.36
N ILE A 78 -8.15 -13.57 19.18
CA ILE A 78 -8.65 -14.33 18.04
C ILE A 78 -7.56 -15.17 17.38
N ASN A 79 -7.99 -16.30 16.82
CA ASN A 79 -7.28 -17.03 15.78
C ASN A 79 -8.03 -16.82 14.47
N ALA A 80 -7.31 -16.43 13.43
CA ALA A 80 -7.89 -16.16 12.12
C ALA A 80 -7.06 -16.80 11.01
N THR A 81 -7.68 -16.98 9.84
CA THR A 81 -6.99 -17.37 8.61
C THR A 81 -6.86 -16.14 7.72
N LEU A 82 -5.63 -15.71 7.50
CA LEU A 82 -5.31 -14.67 6.53
C LEU A 82 -5.07 -15.32 5.16
N VAL A 83 -5.84 -14.91 4.19
CA VAL A 83 -5.67 -15.30 2.77
C VAL A 83 -5.01 -14.15 2.05
N ILE A 84 -3.92 -14.45 1.33
CA ILE A 84 -3.25 -13.53 0.41
C ILE A 84 -3.39 -14.09 -1.00
N ALA A 85 -4.07 -13.36 -1.85
CA ALA A 85 -4.19 -13.57 -3.28
C ALA A 85 -3.35 -12.51 -4.04
N SER A 86 -3.29 -12.58 -5.36
CA SER A 86 -2.46 -11.67 -6.17
C SER A 86 -2.73 -10.18 -5.88
N ASN A 87 -3.97 -9.81 -5.61
CA ASN A 87 -4.40 -8.41 -5.43
C ASN A 87 -5.18 -8.14 -4.13
N GLU A 88 -5.42 -9.15 -3.32
CA GLU A 88 -6.28 -9.07 -2.14
C GLU A 88 -5.61 -9.73 -0.93
N ALA A 89 -5.86 -9.18 0.25
CA ALA A 89 -5.55 -9.81 1.53
C ALA A 89 -6.76 -9.63 2.46
N TYR A 90 -7.26 -10.74 3.02
CA TYR A 90 -8.46 -10.72 3.85
C TYR A 90 -8.50 -11.90 4.81
N LEU A 91 -9.27 -11.74 5.87
CA LEU A 91 -9.55 -12.82 6.82
C LEU A 91 -10.79 -13.61 6.36
N THR A 92 -10.69 -14.95 6.40
CA THR A 92 -11.78 -15.84 6.00
C THR A 92 -12.41 -16.58 7.17
N THR A 93 -11.63 -16.86 8.21
CA THR A 93 -12.07 -17.56 9.41
C THR A 93 -11.60 -16.78 10.61
N ILE A 94 -12.51 -16.46 11.51
CA ILE A 94 -12.18 -15.76 12.75
C ILE A 94 -12.82 -16.52 13.90
N ARG A 95 -12.01 -16.96 14.85
CA ARG A 95 -12.47 -17.65 16.05
C ARG A 95 -11.97 -16.91 17.27
N LYS A 96 -12.87 -16.43 18.09
CA LYS A 96 -12.55 -15.93 19.42
C LYS A 96 -12.03 -17.05 20.30
N VAL A 97 -10.89 -16.83 20.93
CA VAL A 97 -10.22 -17.81 21.79
C VAL A 97 -10.08 -17.31 23.22
N GLY A 98 -10.37 -16.04 23.46
CA GLY A 98 -10.30 -15.41 24.78
C GLY A 98 -10.60 -13.94 24.70
N GLN A 99 -10.32 -13.24 25.80
CA GLN A 99 -10.39 -11.79 25.88
C GLN A 99 -9.28 -11.30 26.83
N ALA A 100 -8.62 -10.21 26.48
CA ALA A 100 -7.66 -9.55 27.33
C ALA A 100 -7.99 -8.04 27.37
N PRO A 101 -7.70 -7.35 28.49
CA PRO A 101 -7.83 -5.91 28.52
C PRO A 101 -7.05 -5.32 27.34
N LEU A 102 -7.63 -4.31 26.70
CA LEU A 102 -6.87 -3.49 25.80
C LEU A 102 -5.74 -2.86 26.62
N GLU A 103 -4.51 -3.07 26.21
CA GLU A 103 -3.45 -2.28 26.77
C GLU A 103 -3.87 -0.81 26.60
N LYS A 104 -4.09 -0.14 27.75
CA LYS A 104 -4.30 1.30 27.72
C LYS A 104 -3.12 1.83 26.91
N PRO A 105 -3.33 2.56 25.82
CA PRO A 105 -2.21 3.12 25.09
C PRO A 105 -1.30 3.73 26.15
N PRO A 106 0.00 3.43 26.20
CA PRO A 106 0.90 4.15 27.09
C PRO A 106 0.55 5.59 26.86
N ALA A 107 0.11 6.33 27.95
CA ALA A 107 -0.61 7.60 27.89
C ALA A 107 -0.10 8.38 26.68
N GLU A 108 -0.92 8.39 25.61
CA GLU A 108 -0.59 8.97 24.31
C GLU A 108 0.88 8.75 23.83
N THR A 109 1.30 7.49 23.69
CA THR A 109 2.10 7.21 22.52
C THR A 109 1.10 6.96 21.39
N THR A 110 0.34 7.98 21.07
CA THR A 110 -0.26 8.11 19.77
C THR A 110 0.87 7.87 18.78
N LEU A 111 0.64 7.02 17.77
CA LEU A 111 1.33 7.12 16.47
C LEU A 111 0.88 8.42 15.77
N ALA A 112 0.39 9.41 16.53
CA ALA A 112 0.50 10.81 16.22
C ALA A 112 2.01 11.10 16.22
N PRO A 113 2.55 11.77 15.20
CA PRO A 113 3.92 12.24 15.21
C PRO A 113 4.16 12.79 16.60
N ARG A 114 5.21 12.32 17.29
CA ARG A 114 5.60 12.90 18.57
C ARG A 114 5.60 14.40 18.35
N ALA A 115 4.57 15.08 18.83
CA ALA A 115 4.45 16.54 18.79
C ALA A 115 5.57 17.22 19.60
N SER A 116 6.53 16.43 20.12
CA SER A 116 7.71 16.86 20.84
C SER A 116 8.95 17.06 19.97
N SER A 117 8.90 16.86 18.65
CA SER A 117 10.07 17.04 17.76
C SER A 117 10.00 18.26 16.84
N GLY A 118 9.03 19.17 17.04
CA GLY A 118 8.94 20.40 16.21
C GLY A 118 8.55 20.16 14.73
N PHE A 119 8.12 18.95 14.38
CA PHE A 119 7.66 18.66 13.01
C PHE A 119 6.16 18.96 12.88
N GLU A 120 5.86 20.08 12.26
CA GLU A 120 4.49 20.40 11.89
C GLU A 120 4.12 19.69 10.59
N LEU A 121 2.89 19.10 10.55
CA LEU A 121 2.37 18.51 9.30
C LEU A 121 2.17 19.61 8.27
N LEU A 122 2.45 19.30 7.00
CA LEU A 122 2.16 20.19 5.90
C LEU A 122 0.64 20.40 5.78
N LYS A 123 0.26 21.66 5.62
CA LYS A 123 -1.10 22.09 5.31
C LYS A 123 -1.23 22.39 3.81
N PRO A 124 -2.42 22.23 3.22
CA PRO A 124 -2.66 22.70 1.86
C PRO A 124 -2.21 24.15 1.66
N GLY A 125 -1.50 24.41 0.56
CA GLY A 125 -0.89 25.71 0.24
C GLY A 125 0.53 25.91 0.77
N GLU A 126 1.02 25.05 1.68
CA GLU A 126 2.39 25.16 2.19
C GLU A 126 3.41 24.54 1.24
N GLN A 127 4.60 25.10 1.24
CA GLN A 127 5.73 24.65 0.43
C GLN A 127 6.24 23.29 0.92
N VAL A 128 6.33 22.32 0.03
CA VAL A 128 6.94 21.02 0.30
C VAL A 128 8.44 21.18 0.56
N PRO A 129 9.00 20.57 1.59
CA PRO A 129 10.44 20.62 1.86
C PRO A 129 11.28 20.10 0.70
N ARG A 130 12.47 20.64 0.54
CA ARG A 130 13.37 20.22 -0.55
C ARG A 130 13.77 18.74 -0.46
N GLY A 131 14.02 18.23 0.75
CA GLY A 131 14.59 16.92 0.97
C GLY A 131 15.92 16.70 0.23
N ALA A 132 16.59 15.63 0.54
CA ALA A 132 17.79 15.18 -0.15
C ALA A 132 17.63 13.69 -0.51
N PHE A 133 17.61 13.37 -1.79
CA PHE A 133 17.31 12.04 -2.29
C PHE A 133 18.34 11.57 -3.31
N VAL A 134 18.26 10.27 -3.63
CA VAL A 134 18.91 9.65 -4.79
C VAL A 134 17.82 8.95 -5.61
N ASP A 135 17.81 9.17 -6.92
CA ASP A 135 16.84 8.50 -7.79
C ASP A 135 17.28 7.06 -8.16
N GLN A 136 16.43 6.34 -8.86
CA GLN A 136 16.67 4.96 -9.31
C GLN A 136 17.89 4.81 -10.24
N ASP A 137 18.41 5.92 -10.77
CA ASP A 137 19.63 5.94 -11.60
C ASP A 137 20.88 6.36 -10.81
N GLY A 138 20.76 6.55 -9.49
CA GLY A 138 21.85 6.98 -8.62
C GLY A 138 22.15 8.48 -8.66
N ARG A 139 21.28 9.29 -9.28
CA ARG A 139 21.49 10.75 -9.35
C ARG A 139 20.93 11.43 -8.11
N LYS A 140 21.68 12.39 -7.58
CA LYS A 140 21.19 13.24 -6.47
C LYS A 140 19.98 14.05 -6.93
N ARG A 141 18.93 14.07 -6.12
CA ARG A 141 17.68 14.79 -6.34
C ARG A 141 17.29 15.59 -5.10
N SER A 142 16.57 16.68 -5.33
CA SER A 142 15.75 17.32 -4.31
C SER A 142 14.32 17.42 -4.83
N PHE A 143 13.35 17.62 -3.96
CA PHE A 143 11.95 17.75 -4.40
C PHE A 143 11.74 18.97 -5.33
N ASP A 144 12.57 20.01 -5.17
CA ASP A 144 12.58 21.16 -6.09
C ASP A 144 12.86 20.79 -7.56
N SER A 145 13.45 19.62 -7.84
CA SER A 145 13.68 19.17 -9.21
C SER A 145 12.40 18.87 -9.99
N PHE A 146 11.25 18.79 -9.30
CA PHE A 146 9.93 18.58 -9.90
C PHE A 146 9.13 19.88 -10.09
N LYS A 147 9.62 21.04 -9.63
CA LYS A 147 8.98 22.33 -9.84
C LYS A 147 8.72 22.59 -11.32
N GLY A 148 7.59 23.22 -11.60
CA GLY A 148 7.07 23.41 -12.95
C GLY A 148 6.14 22.29 -13.42
N SER A 149 5.96 21.24 -12.62
CA SER A 149 5.05 20.13 -12.92
C SER A 149 4.25 19.77 -11.66
N PRO A 150 2.93 19.57 -11.75
CA PRO A 150 2.20 18.96 -10.67
C PRO A 150 2.73 17.55 -10.40
N VAL A 151 2.73 17.16 -9.12
CA VAL A 151 3.30 15.88 -8.68
C VAL A 151 2.24 15.07 -7.95
N VAL A 152 2.14 13.77 -8.26
CA VAL A 152 1.51 12.78 -7.40
C VAL A 152 2.60 12.02 -6.68
N LEU A 153 2.61 12.10 -5.36
CA LEU A 153 3.65 11.55 -4.49
C LEU A 153 3.07 10.43 -3.62
N THR A 154 3.77 9.30 -3.49
CA THR A 154 3.45 8.25 -2.51
C THR A 154 4.70 7.73 -1.81
N PHE A 155 4.47 7.05 -0.68
CA PHE A 155 5.52 6.48 0.16
C PHE A 155 5.31 4.98 0.28
N VAL A 156 6.33 4.19 -0.06
CA VAL A 156 6.28 2.72 -0.10
C VAL A 156 7.60 2.10 0.34
N TYR A 157 7.65 0.77 0.39
CA TYR A 157 8.88 -0.02 0.33
C TYR A 157 8.62 -1.26 -0.54
N THR A 158 9.65 -1.68 -1.31
CA THR A 158 9.46 -2.66 -2.40
C THR A 158 9.18 -4.07 -1.91
N ARG A 159 9.59 -4.41 -0.69
CA ARG A 159 9.40 -5.75 -0.10
C ARG A 159 8.16 -5.87 0.80
N CYS A 160 7.19 -4.97 0.67
CA CYS A 160 5.92 -5.06 1.39
C CYS A 160 5.18 -6.36 1.02
N PRO A 161 4.86 -7.24 1.99
CA PRO A 161 4.28 -8.54 1.68
C PRO A 161 2.77 -8.52 1.40
N LEU A 162 2.11 -7.38 1.63
CA LEU A 162 0.66 -7.26 1.55
C LEU A 162 0.21 -6.59 0.25
N PRO A 163 -0.52 -7.29 -0.60
CA PRO A 163 -0.95 -6.78 -1.91
C PRO A 163 -1.91 -5.58 -1.82
N THR A 164 -2.55 -5.38 -0.67
CA THR A 164 -3.49 -4.28 -0.41
C THR A 164 -2.83 -3.02 0.14
N PHE A 165 -1.50 -3.00 0.30
CA PHE A 165 -0.72 -1.85 0.80
C PHE A 165 0.19 -1.29 -0.30
N CYS A 166 1.53 -1.36 -0.14
CA CYS A 166 2.45 -0.79 -1.13
C CYS A 166 2.23 -1.31 -2.57
N PRO A 167 2.02 -2.63 -2.80
CA PRO A 167 1.69 -3.10 -4.15
C PRO A 167 0.37 -2.55 -4.71
N LEU A 168 -0.59 -2.15 -3.85
CA LEU A 168 -1.79 -1.45 -4.31
C LEU A 168 -1.46 -0.03 -4.77
N MET A 169 -0.57 0.68 -4.05
CA MET A 169 -0.11 2.01 -4.48
C MET A 169 0.56 1.94 -5.84
N ASP A 170 1.41 0.94 -6.07
CA ASP A 170 2.04 0.70 -7.37
C ASP A 170 1.00 0.51 -8.48
N ARG A 171 -0.04 -0.32 -8.26
CA ARG A 171 -1.12 -0.52 -9.24
C ARG A 171 -1.92 0.76 -9.49
N HIS A 172 -2.20 1.55 -8.45
CA HIS A 172 -2.87 2.84 -8.60
C HIS A 172 -2.03 3.80 -9.44
N PHE A 173 -0.73 3.87 -9.19
CA PHE A 173 0.20 4.71 -9.95
C PHE A 173 0.34 4.26 -11.40
N LEU A 174 0.35 2.95 -11.69
CA LEU A 174 0.26 2.44 -13.06
C LEU A 174 -1.01 2.87 -13.78
N THR A 175 -2.15 2.83 -13.09
CA THR A 175 -3.43 3.29 -13.64
C THR A 175 -3.40 4.80 -13.92
N ILE A 176 -2.85 5.57 -12.99
CA ILE A 176 -2.66 7.02 -13.18
C ILE A 176 -1.73 7.26 -14.38
N GLN A 177 -0.55 6.62 -14.43
CA GLN A 177 0.40 6.74 -15.54
C GLN A 177 -0.28 6.53 -16.90
N THR A 178 -1.09 5.48 -17.01
CA THR A 178 -1.83 5.17 -18.24
C THR A 178 -2.80 6.30 -18.61
N SER A 179 -3.48 6.87 -17.62
CA SER A 179 -4.41 7.99 -17.83
C SER A 179 -3.68 9.27 -18.25
N LEU A 180 -2.51 9.57 -17.62
CA LEU A 180 -1.67 10.72 -17.96
C LEU A 180 -1.18 10.68 -19.41
N ALA A 181 -0.95 9.48 -19.96
CA ALA A 181 -0.53 9.33 -21.36
C ALA A 181 -1.66 9.69 -22.34
N ASN A 182 -2.92 9.52 -21.93
CA ASN A 182 -4.10 9.69 -22.78
C ASN A 182 -4.82 11.04 -22.59
N ASP A 183 -4.45 11.85 -21.58
CA ASP A 183 -5.07 13.14 -21.30
C ASP A 183 -4.06 14.29 -21.49
N ALA A 184 -4.30 15.12 -22.50
CA ALA A 184 -3.43 16.23 -22.84
C ALA A 184 -3.30 17.28 -21.71
N ALA A 185 -4.35 17.46 -20.90
CA ALA A 185 -4.35 18.41 -19.77
C ALA A 185 -3.41 17.94 -18.64
N LEU A 186 -3.18 16.64 -18.54
CA LEU A 186 -2.37 16.02 -17.48
C LEU A 186 -0.94 15.67 -17.92
N ARG A 187 -0.52 16.11 -19.12
CA ARG A 187 0.81 15.76 -19.68
C ARG A 187 1.99 16.21 -18.82
N ARG A 188 1.81 17.27 -18.03
CA ARG A 188 2.87 17.82 -17.17
C ARG A 188 2.98 17.13 -15.82
N VAL A 189 2.00 16.31 -15.46
CA VAL A 189 1.99 15.61 -14.16
C VAL A 189 3.15 14.62 -14.10
N HIS A 190 3.87 14.65 -12.98
CA HIS A 190 4.96 13.74 -12.66
C HIS A 190 4.58 12.85 -11.47
N LEU A 191 4.94 11.57 -11.55
CA LEU A 191 4.73 10.61 -10.47
C LEU A 191 6.01 10.45 -9.67
N VAL A 192 5.92 10.45 -8.35
CA VAL A 192 7.06 10.28 -7.47
C VAL A 192 6.73 9.21 -6.43
N THR A 193 7.58 8.19 -6.34
CA THR A 193 7.53 7.19 -5.29
C THR A 193 8.76 7.32 -4.41
N VAL A 194 8.58 7.55 -3.12
CA VAL A 194 9.66 7.61 -2.14
C VAL A 194 9.67 6.34 -1.31
N SER A 195 10.79 5.62 -1.32
CA SER A 195 10.97 4.48 -0.43
C SER A 195 11.49 4.95 0.92
N PHE A 196 10.83 4.50 1.99
CA PHE A 196 11.27 4.70 3.37
C PHE A 196 12.07 3.50 3.93
N ASP A 197 12.52 2.58 3.07
CA ASP A 197 13.43 1.47 3.43
C ASP A 197 14.77 1.58 2.69
N PRO A 198 15.54 2.67 2.86
CA PRO A 198 16.73 2.93 2.06
C PRO A 198 17.85 1.91 2.28
N SER A 199 17.80 1.14 3.36
CA SER A 199 18.76 0.06 3.60
C SER A 199 18.60 -1.11 2.64
N TYR A 200 17.40 -1.34 2.12
CA TYR A 200 17.10 -2.37 1.12
C TYR A 200 16.84 -1.76 -0.26
N ASP A 201 16.01 -0.75 -0.32
CA ASP A 201 15.58 -0.07 -1.56
C ASP A 201 16.66 0.88 -2.09
N THR A 202 17.82 0.31 -2.42
CA THR A 202 18.92 1.02 -3.09
C THR A 202 18.53 1.42 -4.52
N PRO A 203 19.22 2.36 -5.17
CA PRO A 203 18.94 2.73 -6.57
C PRO A 203 18.81 1.55 -7.54
N PRO A 204 19.69 0.52 -7.52
CA PRO A 204 19.52 -0.66 -8.37
C PRO A 204 18.24 -1.46 -8.08
N VAL A 205 17.83 -1.57 -6.80
CA VAL A 205 16.59 -2.24 -6.40
C VAL A 205 15.39 -1.47 -6.90
N LEU A 206 15.34 -0.16 -6.70
CA LEU A 206 14.28 0.71 -7.22
C LEU A 206 14.21 0.68 -8.74
N LYS A 207 15.36 0.66 -9.44
CA LYS A 207 15.39 0.55 -10.90
C LYS A 207 14.85 -0.80 -11.40
N LYS A 208 15.13 -1.89 -10.68
CA LYS A 208 14.56 -3.21 -10.97
C LYS A 208 13.04 -3.18 -10.75
N HIS A 209 12.57 -2.67 -9.62
CA HIS A 209 11.15 -2.52 -9.29
C HIS A 209 10.40 -1.70 -10.35
N ALA A 210 10.92 -0.55 -10.74
CA ALA A 210 10.35 0.28 -11.81
C ALA A 210 10.20 -0.48 -13.14
N ARG A 211 11.17 -1.30 -13.50
CA ARG A 211 11.11 -2.14 -14.72
C ARG A 211 10.03 -3.22 -14.61
N GLU A 212 9.92 -3.88 -13.47
CA GLU A 212 8.89 -4.90 -13.21
C GLU A 212 7.48 -4.30 -13.28
N LEU A 213 7.31 -3.08 -12.80
CA LEU A 213 6.09 -2.30 -12.92
C LEU A 213 5.83 -1.78 -14.35
N LYS A 214 6.81 -1.80 -15.25
CA LYS A 214 6.75 -1.11 -16.56
C LYS A 214 6.51 0.41 -16.40
N ALA A 215 7.14 1.00 -15.39
CA ALA A 215 7.07 2.43 -15.14
C ALA A 215 7.74 3.24 -16.28
N ASP A 216 7.09 4.29 -16.73
CA ASP A 216 7.67 5.27 -17.63
C ASP A 216 8.56 6.24 -16.84
N LEU A 217 9.87 5.98 -16.84
CA LEU A 217 10.85 6.77 -16.08
C LEU A 217 11.03 8.20 -16.59
N THR A 218 10.39 8.59 -17.68
CA THR A 218 10.32 10.00 -18.10
C THR A 218 9.30 10.78 -17.27
N ARG A 219 8.34 10.08 -16.63
CA ARG A 219 7.24 10.67 -15.87
C ARG A 219 7.08 10.11 -14.47
N TRP A 220 7.81 9.05 -14.13
CA TRP A 220 7.74 8.43 -12.83
C TRP A 220 9.14 8.22 -12.26
N THR A 221 9.44 8.90 -11.16
CA THR A 221 10.73 8.84 -10.46
C THR A 221 10.57 8.08 -9.16
N PHE A 222 11.50 7.19 -8.89
CA PHE A 222 11.61 6.46 -7.63
C PHE A 222 12.78 7.01 -6.83
N LEU A 223 12.51 7.41 -5.60
CA LEU A 223 13.47 8.06 -4.72
C LEU A 223 13.79 7.21 -3.51
N THR A 224 15.04 7.26 -3.09
CA THR A 224 15.58 6.76 -1.83
C THR A 224 16.58 7.78 -1.30
N GLY A 225 17.26 7.50 -0.19
CA GLY A 225 18.26 8.43 0.33
C GLY A 225 18.77 8.04 1.71
N ASP A 226 19.26 9.04 2.43
CA ASP A 226 19.56 8.87 3.86
C ASP A 226 18.26 8.60 4.63
N ARG A 227 18.31 7.67 5.59
CA ARG A 227 17.12 7.25 6.34
C ARG A 227 16.44 8.41 7.05
N ASP A 228 17.23 9.20 7.77
CA ASP A 228 16.67 10.27 8.61
C ASP A 228 16.11 11.40 7.73
N GLU A 229 16.73 11.65 6.57
CA GLU A 229 16.22 12.61 5.58
C GLU A 229 14.88 12.15 4.99
N VAL A 230 14.81 10.89 4.58
CA VAL A 230 13.58 10.31 4.02
C VAL A 230 12.47 10.31 5.07
N ASP A 231 12.76 9.88 6.29
CA ASP A 231 11.78 9.84 7.38
C ASP A 231 11.27 11.25 7.72
N ARG A 232 12.17 12.24 7.89
CA ARG A 232 11.77 13.64 8.13
C ARG A 232 10.88 14.19 7.01
N PHE A 233 11.22 13.89 5.76
CA PHE A 233 10.40 14.30 4.62
C PHE A 233 9.01 13.64 4.65
N ALA A 234 8.95 12.32 4.83
CA ALA A 234 7.71 11.55 4.85
C ALA A 234 6.79 11.98 6.02
N MET A 235 7.37 12.25 7.19
CA MET A 235 6.63 12.72 8.38
C MET A 235 5.90 14.04 8.13
N ARG A 236 6.41 14.92 7.26
CA ARG A 236 5.72 16.16 6.89
C ARG A 236 4.38 15.92 6.21
N PHE A 237 4.21 14.78 5.54
CA PHE A 237 2.95 14.35 4.92
C PHE A 237 2.08 13.49 5.84
N GLY A 238 2.51 13.29 7.09
CA GLY A 238 1.83 12.47 8.07
C GLY A 238 2.11 10.97 7.91
N VAL A 239 3.20 10.58 7.24
CA VAL A 239 3.68 9.21 7.26
C VAL A 239 4.29 8.95 8.63
N SER A 240 3.77 7.94 9.32
CA SER A 240 4.34 7.41 10.56
C SER A 240 5.12 6.15 10.22
N ILE A 241 6.37 6.09 10.62
CA ILE A 241 7.26 4.97 10.35
C ILE A 241 7.86 4.51 11.67
N ALA A 242 7.61 3.25 12.02
CA ALA A 242 8.23 2.60 13.17
C ALA A 242 8.98 1.36 12.66
N ARG A 243 10.23 1.20 13.10
CA ARG A 243 11.07 0.07 12.75
C ARG A 243 11.47 -0.68 14.01
N ALA A 244 11.36 -2.01 13.99
CA ALA A 244 11.87 -2.83 15.08
C ALA A 244 13.40 -2.78 15.12
N MET A 245 13.96 -2.75 16.32
CA MET A 245 15.42 -2.71 16.49
C MET A 245 16.10 -4.01 16.05
N ASN A 246 15.39 -5.12 16.09
CA ASN A 246 15.94 -6.46 15.92
C ASN A 246 15.62 -7.12 14.56
N ASP A 247 14.72 -6.54 13.78
CA ASP A 247 14.40 -7.01 12.41
C ASP A 247 14.23 -5.81 11.45
N PRO A 248 15.17 -5.61 10.52
CA PRO A 248 15.09 -4.52 9.56
C PRO A 248 13.95 -4.67 8.53
N ARG A 249 13.25 -5.82 8.52
CA ARG A 249 12.06 -6.03 7.68
C ARG A 249 10.79 -5.59 8.40
N ASP A 250 10.85 -5.43 9.70
CA ASP A 250 9.71 -4.99 10.52
C ASP A 250 9.59 -3.47 10.43
N ILE A 251 8.80 -3.03 9.47
CA ILE A 251 8.49 -1.63 9.23
C ILE A 251 6.99 -1.45 9.32
N THR A 252 6.52 -0.95 10.46
CA THR A 252 5.13 -0.51 10.64
C THR A 252 5.00 0.91 10.13
N HIS A 253 4.06 1.14 9.23
CA HIS A 253 3.79 2.47 8.68
C HIS A 253 2.32 2.61 8.28
N ASN A 254 1.89 3.86 8.15
CA ASN A 254 0.62 4.19 7.50
C ASN A 254 0.86 4.57 6.02
N LEU A 255 -0.22 4.61 5.23
CA LEU A 255 -0.16 5.01 3.84
C LEU A 255 -0.57 6.48 3.67
N ARG A 256 0.19 7.20 2.86
CA ARG A 256 -0.10 8.57 2.42
C ARG A 256 0.22 8.70 0.93
N THR A 257 -0.69 9.39 0.24
CA THR A 257 -0.45 9.84 -1.14
C THR A 257 -0.81 11.30 -1.21
N ALA A 258 -0.04 12.12 -1.90
CA ALA A 258 -0.23 13.56 -1.94
C ALA A 258 -0.26 14.08 -3.38
N ILE A 259 -1.00 15.16 -3.59
CA ILE A 259 -0.91 16.02 -4.78
C ILE A 259 -0.16 17.29 -4.36
N VAL A 260 0.83 17.64 -5.16
CA VAL A 260 1.62 18.87 -5.04
C VAL A 260 1.47 19.63 -6.36
N ASP A 261 1.28 20.94 -6.29
CA ASP A 261 1.15 21.80 -7.49
C ASP A 261 2.50 22.07 -8.20
N ALA A 262 2.44 22.77 -9.32
CA ALA A 262 3.62 23.11 -10.11
C ALA A 262 4.59 24.07 -9.38
N ASP A 263 4.11 24.82 -8.40
CA ASP A 263 4.93 25.70 -7.55
C ASP A 263 5.61 24.92 -6.43
N GLY A 264 5.29 23.65 -6.24
CA GLY A 264 5.79 22.79 -5.17
C GLY A 264 5.04 22.93 -3.85
N LYS A 265 3.79 23.40 -3.86
CA LYS A 265 2.93 23.52 -2.69
C LYS A 265 2.03 22.31 -2.56
N LEU A 266 1.80 21.87 -1.33
CA LEU A 266 0.87 20.79 -1.05
C LEU A 266 -0.57 21.19 -1.42
N VAL A 267 -1.24 20.37 -2.22
CA VAL A 267 -2.66 20.57 -2.55
C VAL A 267 -3.52 19.69 -1.65
N LYS A 268 -3.22 18.38 -1.57
CA LYS A 268 -4.05 17.41 -0.87
C LYS A 268 -3.22 16.21 -0.42
N VAL A 269 -3.64 15.60 0.69
CA VAL A 269 -3.13 14.30 1.16
C VAL A 269 -4.27 13.31 1.25
N TYR A 270 -4.11 12.16 0.63
CA TYR A 270 -4.97 10.99 0.78
C TYR A 270 -4.42 10.10 1.89
N THR A 271 -5.30 9.67 2.77
CA THR A 271 -4.96 8.81 3.91
C THR A 271 -5.41 7.38 3.65
N GLY A 272 -4.53 6.41 3.95
CA GLY A 272 -4.85 4.98 3.78
C GLY A 272 -4.82 4.54 2.32
N ASN A 273 -5.55 3.47 2.05
CA ASN A 273 -5.62 2.79 0.74
C ASN A 273 -7.01 2.80 0.10
N ASP A 274 -7.95 3.56 0.65
CA ASP A 274 -9.35 3.60 0.18
C ASP A 274 -9.57 4.55 -1.00
N TRP A 275 -8.59 5.40 -1.32
CA TRP A 275 -8.68 6.30 -2.46
C TRP A 275 -8.52 5.56 -3.79
N THR A 276 -9.06 6.10 -4.86
CA THR A 276 -9.01 5.52 -6.20
C THR A 276 -8.22 6.41 -7.16
N PRO A 277 -7.60 5.83 -8.21
CA PRO A 277 -6.96 6.61 -9.27
C PRO A 277 -7.88 7.67 -9.89
N ALA A 278 -9.17 7.37 -10.05
CA ALA A 278 -10.16 8.31 -10.59
C ALA A 278 -10.32 9.57 -9.74
N GLN A 279 -10.30 9.43 -8.39
CA GLN A 279 -10.34 10.58 -7.48
C GLN A 279 -9.10 11.45 -7.65
N VAL A 280 -7.90 10.85 -7.71
CA VAL A 280 -6.64 11.59 -7.92
C VAL A 280 -6.65 12.32 -9.26
N LEU A 281 -7.09 11.65 -10.34
CA LEU A 281 -7.17 12.25 -11.68
C LEU A 281 -8.18 13.41 -11.74
N THR A 282 -9.28 13.31 -10.99
CA THR A 282 -10.26 14.40 -10.87
C THR A 282 -9.65 15.60 -10.15
N ASP A 283 -9.00 15.36 -9.02
CA ASP A 283 -8.38 16.43 -8.25
C ASP A 283 -7.21 17.10 -9.01
N LEU A 284 -6.42 16.33 -9.78
CA LEU A 284 -5.34 16.86 -10.63
C LEU A 284 -5.84 17.86 -11.70
N LYS A 285 -7.07 17.73 -12.18
CA LYS A 285 -7.65 18.66 -13.15
C LYS A 285 -7.98 20.03 -12.57
N THR A 286 -7.93 20.15 -11.24
CA THR A 286 -8.15 21.41 -10.52
C THR A 286 -6.85 22.07 -10.08
N VAL A 287 -5.70 21.45 -10.41
CA VAL A 287 -4.37 21.93 -10.03
C VAL A 287 -3.73 22.60 -11.26
N ASP A 288 -3.40 23.87 -11.13
CA ASP A 288 -2.71 24.68 -12.13
C ASP A 288 -1.19 24.39 -12.15
#